data_7e721a3b1650a66a3b0310fd1f9ae292
#
_entry.id   7e721a3b1650a66a3b0310fd1f9ae292
#
_cell.length_a   1.000
_cell.length_b   1.000
_cell.length_c   1.000
_cell.angle_alpha   90.00
_cell.angle_beta   90.00
_cell.angle_gamma   90.00
#
_symmetry.space_group_name_H-M   'P 1'
#
loop_
_entity.id
_entity.type
_entity.pdbx_description
1 polymer ?
#
loop_
_entity_poly.entity_id
_entity_poly.type
_entity_poly.pdbx_seq_one_letter_code
_entity_poly.pdbx_strand_id
1 'polypeptide(L)'
;LSLIWNKLIECKDEIISVFDEKATEVQEEGLDYFNRPDNGWINRVWANDNVRRAHIDVVDARDTKGLWMMHVCIFPTLDNPAPIYGFDVIAGKNKITGAFHDFSPSADVEHPMIQGYFESVEHFVPEKQRELPEWARNIFTGKMLAAGNVKTDEEATEIIRIALDNLRAYFDEVGLSKGEGQVDLVSAAQNYYCHNQQQNPHTPAVMKSLGLPESDVSLLYRHAVSQTCINTL
;
A
#
# COMPACT_ATOMS: atom_id res chain seq x y z
N LEU A 1 -6.32 1.75 -25.99
CA LEU A 1 -6.11 1.63 -24.53
C LEU A 1 -7.41 2.01 -23.86
N SER A 2 -7.84 1.18 -22.91
CA SER A 2 -9.08 1.43 -22.21
C SER A 2 -8.87 2.55 -21.17
N LEU A 3 -9.95 3.28 -20.89
CA LEU A 3 -9.94 4.41 -19.96
C LEU A 3 -9.43 4.02 -18.55
N ILE A 4 -9.78 2.82 -18.06
CA ILE A 4 -9.36 2.35 -16.74
C ILE A 4 -7.84 2.16 -16.64
N TRP A 5 -7.19 1.64 -17.68
CA TRP A 5 -5.74 1.46 -17.70
C TRP A 5 -5.01 2.80 -17.63
N ASN A 6 -5.49 3.80 -18.35
CA ASN A 6 -4.89 5.13 -18.31
C ASN A 6 -4.98 5.74 -16.91
N LYS A 7 -6.15 5.65 -16.26
CA LYS A 7 -6.33 6.15 -14.89
C LYS A 7 -5.39 5.48 -13.88
N LEU A 8 -5.19 4.17 -13.99
CA LEU A 8 -4.31 3.45 -13.08
C LEU A 8 -2.83 3.81 -13.29
N ILE A 9 -2.41 4.03 -14.53
CA ILE A 9 -1.06 4.49 -14.85
C ILE A 9 -0.85 5.93 -14.35
N GLU A 10 -1.80 6.82 -14.63
CA GLU A 10 -1.77 8.19 -14.13
C GLU A 10 -1.72 8.24 -12.60
N CYS A 11 -2.53 7.41 -11.91
CA CYS A 11 -2.50 7.28 -10.46
C CYS A 11 -1.12 6.83 -9.95
N LYS A 12 -0.53 5.81 -10.56
CA LYS A 12 0.83 5.36 -10.23
C LYS A 12 1.86 6.48 -10.41
N ASP A 13 1.81 7.19 -11.54
CA ASP A 13 2.76 8.26 -11.83
C ASP A 13 2.60 9.42 -10.83
N GLU A 14 1.37 9.73 -10.42
CA GLU A 14 1.09 10.75 -9.42
C GLU A 14 1.58 10.35 -8.03
N ILE A 15 1.42 9.09 -7.62
CA ILE A 15 1.99 8.58 -6.34
C ILE A 15 3.51 8.71 -6.35
N ILE A 16 4.18 8.30 -7.42
CA ILE A 16 5.63 8.45 -7.55
C ILE A 16 6.04 9.92 -7.49
N SER A 17 5.31 10.81 -8.15
CA SER A 17 5.57 12.24 -8.10
C SER A 17 5.46 12.82 -6.69
N VAL A 18 4.46 12.40 -5.92
CA VAL A 18 4.31 12.78 -4.49
C VAL A 18 5.49 12.26 -3.68
N PHE A 19 5.92 11.02 -3.88
CA PHE A 19 7.07 10.46 -3.19
C PHE A 19 8.36 11.22 -3.53
N ASP A 20 8.60 11.53 -4.80
CA ASP A 20 9.77 12.31 -5.24
C ASP A 20 9.78 13.73 -4.67
N GLU A 21 8.61 14.34 -4.46
CA GLU A 21 8.47 15.67 -3.84
C GLU A 21 8.70 15.65 -2.33
N LYS A 22 8.14 14.64 -1.63
CA LYS A 22 8.04 14.62 -0.16
C LYS A 22 9.18 13.85 0.52
N ALA A 23 9.92 13.02 -0.20
CA ALA A 23 10.93 12.12 0.36
C ALA A 23 12.10 11.90 -0.61
N THR A 24 13.13 11.22 -0.16
CA THR A 24 14.30 10.87 -0.98
C THR A 24 14.24 9.38 -1.31
N GLU A 25 14.42 9.04 -2.58
CA GLU A 25 14.52 7.65 -3.01
C GLU A 25 15.76 7.00 -2.41
N VAL A 26 15.60 5.80 -1.87
CA VAL A 26 16.65 5.02 -1.21
C VAL A 26 16.80 3.65 -1.87
N GLN A 27 18.03 3.16 -1.91
CA GLN A 27 18.31 1.79 -2.35
C GLN A 27 18.05 0.82 -1.18
N GLU A 28 17.33 -0.25 -1.47
CA GLU A 28 17.01 -1.30 -0.50
C GLU A 28 17.54 -2.65 -1.01
N GLU A 29 18.43 -3.27 -0.26
CA GLU A 29 19.06 -4.54 -0.65
C GLU A 29 18.01 -5.62 -0.92
N GLY A 30 18.12 -6.31 -2.04
CA GLY A 30 17.22 -7.37 -2.49
C GLY A 30 15.98 -6.87 -3.25
N LEU A 31 15.62 -5.59 -3.14
CA LEU A 31 14.48 -5.05 -3.87
C LEU A 31 14.82 -4.73 -5.32
N ASP A 32 16.07 -4.38 -5.63
CA ASP A 32 16.56 -4.10 -6.98
C ASP A 32 16.30 -5.27 -7.95
N TYR A 33 16.33 -6.50 -7.44
CA TYR A 33 16.02 -7.70 -8.24
C TYR A 33 14.59 -7.65 -8.81
N PHE A 34 13.66 -7.02 -8.12
CA PHE A 34 12.25 -6.88 -8.50
C PHE A 34 11.93 -5.51 -9.12
N ASN A 35 12.91 -4.60 -9.23
CA ASN A 35 12.72 -3.33 -9.90
C ASN A 35 13.23 -3.43 -11.35
N ARG A 36 12.35 -3.88 -12.24
CA ARG A 36 12.61 -4.12 -13.66
C ARG A 36 11.53 -3.46 -14.53
N PRO A 37 11.58 -2.15 -14.70
CA PRO A 37 10.53 -1.39 -15.42
C PRO A 37 10.31 -1.90 -16.85
N ASP A 38 11.37 -2.38 -17.53
CA ASP A 38 11.29 -2.94 -18.88
C ASP A 38 10.41 -4.21 -18.94
N ASN A 39 10.27 -4.92 -17.83
CA ASN A 39 9.42 -6.09 -17.69
C ASN A 39 8.07 -5.77 -17.01
N GLY A 40 7.75 -4.50 -16.80
CA GLY A 40 6.54 -4.06 -16.13
C GLY A 40 6.56 -4.18 -14.60
N TRP A 41 7.75 -4.35 -13.99
CA TRP A 41 7.90 -4.48 -12.55
C TRP A 41 8.57 -3.25 -11.97
N ILE A 42 7.89 -2.60 -11.03
CA ILE A 42 8.42 -1.44 -10.30
C ILE A 42 8.42 -1.79 -8.81
N ASN A 43 9.58 -1.66 -8.18
CA ASN A 43 9.74 -1.74 -6.73
C ASN A 43 10.70 -0.65 -6.31
N ARG A 44 10.17 0.43 -5.73
CA ARG A 44 10.95 1.61 -5.34
C ARG A 44 10.57 2.04 -3.93
N VAL A 45 11.54 2.55 -3.19
CA VAL A 45 11.39 2.98 -1.80
C VAL A 45 11.91 4.39 -1.62
N TRP A 46 11.20 5.18 -0.83
CA TRP A 46 11.60 6.52 -0.38
C TRP A 46 11.55 6.59 1.15
N ALA A 47 12.33 7.50 1.69
CA ALA A 47 12.36 7.81 3.12
C ALA A 47 12.60 9.30 3.36
N ASN A 48 12.17 9.78 4.52
CA ASN A 48 12.47 11.11 5.03
C ASN A 48 12.56 11.08 6.56
N ASP A 49 12.68 12.23 7.21
CA ASP A 49 12.82 12.31 8.68
C ASP A 49 11.60 11.80 9.46
N ASN A 50 10.42 11.69 8.83
CA ASN A 50 9.16 11.28 9.46
C ASN A 50 8.67 9.90 9.00
N VAL A 51 9.16 9.45 7.85
CA VAL A 51 8.76 8.21 7.17
C VAL A 51 10.01 7.36 6.97
N ARG A 52 10.04 6.19 7.62
CA ARG A 52 11.17 5.26 7.45
C ARG A 52 11.13 4.50 6.13
N ARG A 53 9.93 4.32 5.57
CA ARG A 53 9.74 3.59 4.31
C ARG A 53 8.42 3.95 3.65
N ALA A 54 8.48 4.54 2.48
CA ALA A 54 7.37 4.68 1.55
C ALA A 54 7.68 3.79 0.33
N HIS A 55 6.88 2.76 0.12
CA HIS A 55 7.13 1.74 -0.90
C HIS A 55 6.01 1.71 -1.93
N ILE A 56 6.38 1.60 -3.20
CA ILE A 56 5.47 1.25 -4.28
C ILE A 56 5.95 -0.02 -4.97
N ASP A 57 5.05 -0.99 -5.12
CA ASP A 57 5.21 -2.19 -5.92
C ASP A 57 4.16 -2.19 -7.03
N VAL A 58 4.60 -2.32 -8.28
CA VAL A 58 3.71 -2.40 -9.44
C VAL A 58 4.07 -3.60 -10.29
N VAL A 59 3.06 -4.35 -10.69
CA VAL A 59 3.17 -5.42 -11.68
C VAL A 59 2.28 -5.08 -12.86
N ASP A 60 2.90 -4.74 -13.98
CA ASP A 60 2.23 -4.49 -15.25
C ASP A 60 2.35 -5.70 -16.18
N ALA A 61 1.40 -6.59 -16.12
CA ALA A 61 1.28 -7.76 -16.98
C ALA A 61 0.05 -7.66 -17.91
N ARG A 62 -0.33 -6.43 -18.30
CA ARG A 62 -1.52 -6.18 -19.13
C ARG A 62 -1.43 -6.90 -20.47
N ASP A 63 -0.27 -6.85 -21.11
CA ASP A 63 -0.08 -7.42 -22.46
C ASP A 63 0.01 -8.94 -22.46
N THR A 64 0.47 -9.54 -21.36
CA THR A 64 0.70 -10.99 -21.26
C THR A 64 -0.42 -11.74 -20.56
N LYS A 65 -1.01 -11.12 -19.52
CA LYS A 65 -2.01 -11.75 -18.64
C LYS A 65 -3.31 -10.95 -18.49
N GLY A 66 -3.37 -9.73 -19.06
CA GLY A 66 -4.48 -8.82 -18.82
C GLY A 66 -4.60 -8.41 -17.34
N LEU A 67 -3.49 -8.37 -16.62
CA LEU A 67 -3.38 -8.09 -15.19
C LEU A 67 -2.52 -6.85 -14.93
N TRP A 68 -2.96 -6.03 -14.00
CA TRP A 68 -2.18 -4.93 -13.44
C TRP A 68 -2.42 -4.85 -11.93
N MET A 69 -1.36 -4.65 -11.17
CA MET A 69 -1.43 -4.55 -9.72
C MET A 69 -0.54 -3.41 -9.24
N MET A 70 -0.97 -2.75 -8.18
CA MET A 70 -0.18 -1.78 -7.44
C MET A 70 -0.41 -1.97 -5.94
N HIS A 71 0.67 -1.96 -5.19
CA HIS A 71 0.67 -1.93 -3.74
C HIS A 71 1.48 -0.73 -3.26
N VAL A 72 0.90 0.07 -2.40
CA VAL A 72 1.54 1.23 -1.78
C VAL A 72 1.43 1.10 -0.27
N CYS A 73 2.56 1.20 0.42
CA CYS A 73 2.59 1.13 1.88
C CYS A 73 3.59 2.13 2.44
N ILE A 74 3.18 2.92 3.44
CA ILE A 74 4.04 3.92 4.07
C ILE A 74 4.08 3.66 5.57
N PHE A 75 5.30 3.47 6.09
CA PHE A 75 5.58 3.29 7.50
C PHE A 75 6.20 4.56 8.09
N PRO A 76 5.62 5.11 9.17
CA PRO A 76 6.26 6.18 9.92
C PRO A 76 7.54 5.69 10.60
N THR A 77 8.39 6.62 11.09
CA THR A 77 9.56 6.31 11.91
C THR A 77 9.15 5.62 13.23
N LEU A 78 10.08 4.91 13.87
CA LEU A 78 9.75 4.08 15.05
C LEU A 78 9.44 4.91 16.32
N ASP A 79 9.78 6.18 16.32
CA ASP A 79 9.43 7.14 17.38
C ASP A 79 8.10 7.87 17.11
N ASN A 80 7.36 7.45 16.09
CA ASN A 80 6.15 8.11 15.63
C ASN A 80 4.96 7.14 15.64
N PRO A 81 3.90 7.40 16.46
CA PRO A 81 2.73 6.53 16.58
C PRO A 81 1.71 6.67 15.44
N ALA A 82 2.01 7.49 14.42
CA ALA A 82 1.14 7.69 13.26
C ALA A 82 0.77 6.36 12.59
N PRO A 83 -0.39 6.28 11.92
CA PRO A 83 -0.84 5.07 11.26
C PRO A 83 0.03 4.72 10.05
N ILE A 84 -0.12 3.49 9.58
CA ILE A 84 0.46 3.00 8.33
C ILE A 84 -0.53 3.35 7.20
N TYR A 85 -0.06 4.06 6.17
CA TYR A 85 -0.83 4.27 4.94
C TYR A 85 -0.76 3.02 4.07
N GLY A 86 -1.90 2.54 3.58
CA GLY A 86 -2.00 1.45 2.62
C GLY A 86 -2.92 1.79 1.46
N PHE A 87 -2.51 1.48 0.23
CA PHE A 87 -3.36 1.55 -0.96
C PHE A 87 -3.01 0.45 -1.95
N ASP A 88 -3.95 -0.44 -2.20
CA ASP A 88 -3.82 -1.56 -3.12
C ASP A 88 -4.85 -1.50 -4.24
N VAL A 89 -4.42 -1.74 -5.47
CA VAL A 89 -5.31 -1.90 -6.62
C VAL A 89 -4.93 -3.15 -7.41
N ILE A 90 -5.93 -3.97 -7.69
CA ILE A 90 -5.81 -5.13 -8.57
C ILE A 90 -6.79 -4.96 -9.71
N ALA A 91 -6.30 -4.96 -10.94
CA ALA A 91 -7.13 -4.80 -12.12
C ALA A 91 -6.88 -5.94 -13.12
N GLY A 92 -7.95 -6.47 -13.68
CA GLY A 92 -7.91 -7.52 -14.68
C GLY A 92 -9.02 -7.40 -15.69
N LYS A 93 -8.78 -7.77 -16.94
CA LYS A 93 -9.77 -7.68 -18.03
C LYS A 93 -10.42 -6.28 -18.10
N ASN A 94 -9.61 -5.26 -17.91
CA ASN A 94 -10.02 -3.87 -18.05
C ASN A 94 -11.00 -3.35 -16.98
N LYS A 95 -10.98 -3.91 -15.81
CA LYS A 95 -11.73 -3.42 -14.64
C LYS A 95 -10.91 -3.60 -13.37
N ILE A 96 -11.17 -2.77 -12.38
CA ILE A 96 -10.63 -2.98 -11.04
C ILE A 96 -11.38 -4.16 -10.40
N THR A 97 -10.68 -5.23 -10.09
CA THR A 97 -11.23 -6.41 -9.41
C THR A 97 -11.18 -6.29 -7.89
N GLY A 98 -10.28 -5.46 -7.37
CA GLY A 98 -10.18 -5.09 -5.98
C GLY A 98 -9.42 -3.77 -5.80
N ALA A 99 -9.91 -2.92 -4.92
CA ALA A 99 -9.22 -1.73 -4.46
C ALA A 99 -9.39 -1.59 -2.94
N PHE A 100 -8.29 -1.32 -2.24
CA PHE A 100 -8.25 -1.30 -0.79
C PHE A 100 -7.44 -0.09 -0.33
N HIS A 101 -7.99 0.68 0.59
CA HIS A 101 -7.30 1.84 1.16
C HIS A 101 -7.62 1.97 2.64
N ASP A 102 -6.59 2.21 3.46
CA ASP A 102 -6.72 2.36 4.90
C ASP A 102 -5.57 3.17 5.51
N PHE A 103 -5.85 3.79 6.65
CA PHE A 103 -4.86 4.25 7.60
C PHE A 103 -4.82 3.26 8.76
N SER A 104 -4.01 2.22 8.60
CA SER A 104 -3.96 1.11 9.56
C SER A 104 -3.32 1.55 10.87
N PRO A 105 -3.95 1.28 12.03
CA PRO A 105 -3.39 1.64 13.32
C PRO A 105 -1.99 1.08 13.52
N SER A 106 -1.09 1.92 14.05
CA SER A 106 0.19 1.50 14.58
C SER A 106 0.08 1.34 16.10
N ALA A 107 0.86 2.09 16.89
CA ALA A 107 0.79 2.03 18.35
C ALA A 107 -0.41 2.76 18.96
N ASP A 108 -0.95 3.77 18.26
CA ASP A 108 -2.11 4.55 18.67
C ASP A 108 -3.31 4.27 17.75
N VAL A 109 -4.33 3.58 18.27
CA VAL A 109 -5.55 3.23 17.53
C VAL A 109 -6.53 4.40 17.40
N GLU A 110 -6.36 5.46 18.18
CA GLU A 110 -7.18 6.68 18.18
C GLU A 110 -6.44 7.88 17.60
N HIS A 111 -5.32 7.64 16.91
CA HIS A 111 -4.49 8.70 16.34
C HIS A 111 -5.33 9.66 15.47
N PRO A 112 -5.13 11.00 15.56
CA PRO A 112 -5.94 11.99 14.81
C PRO A 112 -5.99 11.74 13.30
N MET A 113 -4.90 11.28 12.68
CA MET A 113 -4.86 10.94 11.26
C MET A 113 -5.84 9.82 10.89
N ILE A 114 -6.13 8.87 11.81
CA ILE A 114 -7.15 7.82 11.59
C ILE A 114 -8.54 8.44 11.55
N GLN A 115 -8.81 9.43 12.40
CA GLN A 115 -10.08 10.14 12.39
C GLN A 115 -10.26 10.95 11.10
N GLY A 116 -9.22 11.65 10.65
CA GLY A 116 -9.20 12.34 9.35
C GLY A 116 -9.44 11.39 8.17
N TYR A 117 -8.83 10.20 8.21
CA TYR A 117 -9.12 9.15 7.23
C TYR A 117 -10.60 8.73 7.27
N PHE A 118 -11.18 8.50 8.45
CA PHE A 118 -12.59 8.12 8.58
C PHE A 118 -13.54 9.17 7.97
N GLU A 119 -13.26 10.45 8.16
CA GLU A 119 -14.01 11.53 7.55
C GLU A 119 -13.90 11.53 6.02
N SER A 120 -12.70 11.21 5.49
CA SER A 120 -12.44 11.18 4.05
C SER A 120 -13.20 10.08 3.30
N VAL A 121 -13.52 8.97 3.97
CA VAL A 121 -14.21 7.80 3.38
C VAL A 121 -15.69 7.72 3.76
N GLU A 122 -16.16 8.53 4.68
CA GLU A 122 -17.52 8.43 5.25
C GLU A 122 -18.64 8.55 4.20
N HIS A 123 -18.41 9.31 3.15
CA HIS A 123 -19.40 9.57 2.08
C HIS A 123 -19.29 8.60 0.91
N PHE A 124 -18.31 7.70 0.94
CA PHE A 124 -18.07 6.76 -0.14
C PHE A 124 -18.45 5.33 0.26
N VAL A 125 -19.41 4.76 -0.47
CA VAL A 125 -19.82 3.36 -0.30
C VAL A 125 -19.59 2.65 -1.64
N PRO A 126 -18.67 1.68 -1.73
CA PRO A 126 -18.47 0.91 -2.95
C PRO A 126 -19.76 0.21 -3.40
N GLU A 127 -20.03 0.17 -4.71
CA GLU A 127 -21.15 -0.61 -5.25
C GLU A 127 -21.07 -2.08 -4.80
N LYS A 128 -19.86 -2.62 -4.74
CA LYS A 128 -19.60 -3.95 -4.22
C LYS A 128 -18.51 -3.89 -3.16
N GLN A 129 -18.89 -4.00 -1.91
CA GLN A 129 -17.95 -4.12 -0.81
C GLN A 129 -17.30 -5.50 -0.78
N ARG A 130 -16.01 -5.54 -0.50
CA ARG A 130 -15.25 -6.78 -0.25
C ARG A 130 -15.30 -7.17 1.21
N GLU A 131 -15.55 -8.43 1.48
CA GLU A 131 -15.33 -8.99 2.82
C GLU A 131 -13.82 -9.18 3.06
N LEU A 132 -13.37 -8.76 4.23
CA LEU A 132 -11.98 -8.90 4.63
C LEU A 132 -11.75 -10.24 5.31
N PRO A 133 -10.69 -10.98 4.94
CA PRO A 133 -10.29 -12.19 5.67
C PRO A 133 -9.81 -11.84 7.09
N GLU A 134 -9.67 -12.86 7.94
CA GLU A 134 -9.31 -12.68 9.35
C GLU A 134 -8.00 -11.90 9.54
N TRP A 135 -6.94 -12.28 8.80
CA TRP A 135 -5.66 -11.60 8.89
C TRP A 135 -5.76 -10.09 8.57
N ALA A 136 -6.61 -9.72 7.64
CA ALA A 136 -6.84 -8.33 7.27
C ALA A 136 -7.63 -7.58 8.35
N ARG A 137 -8.66 -8.21 8.93
CA ARG A 137 -9.41 -7.62 10.06
C ARG A 137 -8.55 -7.36 11.30
N ASN A 138 -7.44 -8.08 11.45
CA ASN A 138 -6.52 -7.90 12.58
C ASN A 138 -5.72 -6.59 12.50
N ILE A 139 -5.53 -6.04 11.31
CA ILE A 139 -4.61 -4.90 11.09
C ILE A 139 -5.28 -3.68 10.45
N PHE A 140 -6.37 -3.87 9.71
CA PHE A 140 -7.07 -2.76 9.08
C PHE A 140 -8.18 -2.21 9.98
N THR A 141 -8.52 -0.94 9.76
CA THR A 141 -9.65 -0.33 10.47
C THR A 141 -10.98 -0.94 10.05
N GLY A 142 -11.99 -0.80 10.92
CA GLY A 142 -13.36 -1.21 10.58
C GLY A 142 -14.01 -0.36 9.46
N LYS A 143 -13.37 0.73 9.05
CA LYS A 143 -13.81 1.65 7.97
C LYS A 143 -12.91 1.60 6.74
N MET A 144 -12.07 0.55 6.61
CA MET A 144 -11.27 0.36 5.41
C MET A 144 -12.12 0.46 4.15
N LEU A 145 -11.71 1.30 3.20
CA LEU A 145 -12.27 1.28 1.85
C LEU A 145 -11.88 -0.05 1.20
N ALA A 146 -12.84 -0.90 0.94
CA ALA A 146 -12.63 -2.22 0.35
C ALA A 146 -13.64 -2.46 -0.77
N ALA A 147 -13.27 -2.08 -1.99
CA ALA A 147 -14.11 -2.19 -3.19
C ALA A 147 -13.77 -3.44 -4.01
N GLY A 148 -14.78 -4.09 -4.57
CA GLY A 148 -14.62 -5.21 -5.46
C GLY A 148 -15.39 -5.03 -6.75
N ASN A 149 -14.82 -5.52 -7.87
CA ASN A 149 -15.51 -5.50 -9.15
C ASN A 149 -15.97 -4.10 -9.61
N VAL A 150 -15.15 -3.08 -9.40
CA VAL A 150 -15.42 -1.71 -9.83
C VAL A 150 -15.63 -1.66 -11.33
N LYS A 151 -16.82 -1.24 -11.77
CA LYS A 151 -17.24 -1.30 -13.17
C LYS A 151 -17.35 0.05 -13.82
N THR A 152 -17.62 1.08 -13.02
CA THR A 152 -17.85 2.43 -13.51
C THR A 152 -16.59 3.28 -13.44
N ASP A 153 -16.48 4.22 -14.34
CA ASP A 153 -15.39 5.18 -14.39
C ASP A 153 -15.44 6.15 -13.20
N GLU A 154 -16.65 6.52 -12.80
CA GLU A 154 -16.92 7.41 -11.68
C GLU A 154 -16.46 6.79 -10.36
N GLU A 155 -16.80 5.52 -10.12
CA GLU A 155 -16.39 4.80 -8.91
C GLU A 155 -14.86 4.66 -8.85
N ALA A 156 -14.23 4.28 -9.97
CA ALA A 156 -12.78 4.17 -10.06
C ALA A 156 -12.09 5.53 -9.81
N THR A 157 -12.62 6.60 -10.38
CA THR A 157 -12.10 7.96 -10.18
C THR A 157 -12.18 8.38 -8.72
N GLU A 158 -13.31 8.11 -8.06
CA GLU A 158 -13.50 8.50 -6.68
C GLU A 158 -12.58 7.72 -5.72
N ILE A 159 -12.40 6.41 -5.92
CA ILE A 159 -11.44 5.60 -5.16
C ILE A 159 -10.03 6.17 -5.28
N ILE A 160 -9.58 6.45 -6.50
CA ILE A 160 -8.26 7.01 -6.78
C ILE A 160 -8.12 8.39 -6.13
N ARG A 161 -9.12 9.26 -6.25
CA ARG A 161 -9.13 10.59 -5.66
C ARG A 161 -8.97 10.52 -4.14
N ILE A 162 -9.76 9.69 -3.46
CA ILE A 162 -9.69 9.51 -2.00
C ILE A 162 -8.28 9.07 -1.59
N ALA A 163 -7.73 8.07 -2.26
CA ALA A 163 -6.39 7.56 -1.93
C ALA A 163 -5.28 8.60 -2.15
N LEU A 164 -5.34 9.38 -3.25
CA LEU A 164 -4.35 10.42 -3.54
C LEU A 164 -4.47 11.63 -2.60
N ASP A 165 -5.69 12.06 -2.28
CA ASP A 165 -5.91 13.14 -1.31
C ASP A 165 -5.39 12.75 0.07
N ASN A 166 -5.67 11.52 0.50
CA ASN A 166 -5.15 10.96 1.74
C ASN A 166 -3.61 10.75 1.72
N LEU A 167 -3.02 10.45 0.57
CA LEU A 167 -1.57 10.37 0.43
C LEU A 167 -0.90 11.73 0.71
N ARG A 168 -1.43 12.79 0.15
CA ARG A 168 -0.92 14.15 0.39
C ARG A 168 -1.12 14.57 1.85
N ALA A 169 -2.31 14.38 2.39
CA ALA A 169 -2.60 14.65 3.79
C ALA A 169 -1.68 13.86 4.72
N TYR A 170 -1.40 12.59 4.40
CA TYR A 170 -0.48 11.78 5.18
C TYR A 170 0.91 12.41 5.31
N PHE A 171 1.51 12.83 4.19
CA PHE A 171 2.84 13.46 4.22
C PHE A 171 2.84 14.84 4.90
N ASP A 172 1.74 15.57 4.84
CA ASP A 172 1.61 16.88 5.50
C ASP A 172 1.45 16.74 7.03
N GLU A 173 0.89 15.64 7.52
CA GLU A 173 0.52 15.45 8.92
C GLU A 173 1.43 14.48 9.70
N VAL A 174 2.05 13.51 9.03
CA VAL A 174 2.83 12.43 9.69
C VAL A 174 3.93 12.96 10.60
N GLY A 175 4.49 14.11 10.32
CA GLY A 175 5.52 14.74 11.14
C GLY A 175 5.01 15.34 12.45
N LEU A 176 3.70 15.58 12.61
CA LEU A 176 3.12 16.26 13.77
C LEU A 176 3.26 15.47 15.07
N SER A 177 3.26 14.13 15.00
CA SER A 177 3.39 13.22 16.14
C SER A 177 4.77 12.56 16.27
N LYS A 178 5.76 13.03 15.52
CA LYS A 178 7.13 12.53 15.63
C LYS A 178 7.69 12.76 17.04
N GLY A 179 8.31 11.73 17.62
CA GLY A 179 8.87 11.76 18.97
C GLY A 179 7.86 11.48 20.08
N GLU A 180 6.58 11.31 19.75
CA GLU A 180 5.53 10.96 20.73
C GLU A 180 5.41 9.44 20.93
N GLY A 181 5.94 8.65 19.98
CA GLY A 181 5.87 7.20 20.00
C GLY A 181 6.92 6.56 20.92
N GLN A 182 6.51 5.51 21.63
CA GLN A 182 7.45 4.61 22.28
C GLN A 182 7.98 3.61 21.25
N VAL A 183 9.28 3.64 20.98
CA VAL A 183 9.94 2.87 19.91
C VAL A 183 9.56 1.38 19.94
N ASP A 184 9.58 0.76 21.12
CA ASP A 184 9.26 -0.67 21.26
C ASP A 184 7.80 -0.99 20.92
N LEU A 185 6.85 -0.09 21.28
CA LEU A 185 5.43 -0.28 20.97
C LEU A 185 5.16 -0.05 19.48
N VAL A 186 5.74 1.00 18.90
CA VAL A 186 5.59 1.28 17.46
C VAL A 186 6.20 0.17 16.63
N SER A 187 7.41 -0.29 17.00
CA SER A 187 8.09 -1.41 16.33
C SER A 187 7.26 -2.70 16.41
N ALA A 188 6.73 -3.03 17.59
CA ALA A 188 5.88 -4.20 17.76
C ALA A 188 4.60 -4.12 16.91
N ALA A 189 3.95 -2.96 16.86
CA ALA A 189 2.74 -2.74 16.06
C ALA A 189 3.02 -2.85 14.55
N GLN A 190 4.10 -2.24 14.06
CA GLN A 190 4.49 -2.35 12.66
C GLN A 190 4.89 -3.79 12.27
N ASN A 191 5.58 -4.51 13.16
CA ASN A 191 5.90 -5.93 12.96
C ASN A 191 4.65 -6.80 12.93
N TYR A 192 3.67 -6.52 13.80
CA TYR A 192 2.38 -7.22 13.81
C TYR A 192 1.62 -7.00 12.48
N TYR A 193 1.62 -5.76 11.97
CA TYR A 193 1.06 -5.44 10.65
C TYR A 193 1.73 -6.28 9.55
N CYS A 194 3.06 -6.25 9.46
CA CYS A 194 3.81 -7.01 8.46
C CYS A 194 3.56 -8.52 8.56
N HIS A 195 3.53 -9.07 9.80
CA HIS A 195 3.27 -10.49 10.03
C HIS A 195 1.88 -10.92 9.50
N ASN A 196 0.85 -10.10 9.73
CA ASN A 196 -0.49 -10.39 9.21
C ASN A 196 -0.54 -10.25 7.68
N GLN A 197 0.12 -9.24 7.09
CA GLN A 197 0.22 -9.10 5.64
C GLN A 197 0.86 -10.33 4.97
N GLN A 198 1.83 -10.97 5.61
CA GLN A 198 2.44 -12.21 5.11
C GLN A 198 1.48 -13.39 5.04
N GLN A 199 0.35 -13.35 5.75
CA GLN A 199 -0.67 -14.39 5.71
C GLN A 199 -1.60 -14.28 4.49
N ASN A 200 -1.44 -13.22 3.66
CA ASN A 200 -2.22 -13.06 2.43
C ASN A 200 -1.86 -14.16 1.41
N PRO A 201 -2.76 -15.11 1.09
CA PRO A 201 -2.46 -16.19 0.17
C PRO A 201 -2.48 -15.75 -1.30
N HIS A 202 -3.04 -14.58 -1.60
CA HIS A 202 -3.28 -14.14 -2.97
C HIS A 202 -1.99 -13.67 -3.66
N THR A 203 -1.13 -12.93 -2.95
CA THR A 203 0.12 -12.41 -3.53
C THR A 203 1.03 -13.53 -4.03
N PRO A 204 1.37 -14.60 -3.25
CA PRO A 204 2.17 -15.70 -3.77
C PRO A 204 1.53 -16.40 -4.97
N ALA A 205 0.21 -16.59 -4.94
CA ALA A 205 -0.51 -17.24 -6.03
C ALA A 205 -0.42 -16.45 -7.34
N VAL A 206 -0.55 -15.12 -7.27
CA VAL A 206 -0.39 -14.25 -8.43
C VAL A 206 1.05 -14.29 -8.94
N MET A 207 2.05 -14.17 -8.07
CA MET A 207 3.47 -14.19 -8.45
C MET A 207 3.86 -15.51 -9.13
N LYS A 208 3.40 -16.64 -8.61
CA LYS A 208 3.56 -17.96 -9.27
C LYS A 208 2.88 -17.99 -10.64
N SER A 209 1.70 -17.40 -10.79
CA SER A 209 0.99 -17.34 -12.08
C SER A 209 1.73 -16.48 -13.12
N LEU A 210 2.55 -15.54 -12.67
CA LEU A 210 3.43 -14.70 -13.49
C LEU A 210 4.76 -15.39 -13.82
N GLY A 211 4.98 -16.61 -13.33
CA GLY A 211 6.14 -17.43 -13.66
C GLY A 211 7.32 -17.25 -12.71
N LEU A 212 7.16 -16.62 -11.55
CA LEU A 212 8.22 -16.57 -10.55
C LEU A 212 8.39 -17.94 -9.90
N PRO A 213 9.65 -18.42 -9.77
CA PRO A 213 9.95 -19.60 -8.98
C PRO A 213 9.65 -19.35 -7.49
N GLU A 214 9.44 -20.40 -6.73
CA GLU A 214 9.07 -20.33 -5.31
C GLU A 214 10.13 -19.61 -4.44
N SER A 215 11.41 -19.77 -4.81
CA SER A 215 12.51 -19.03 -4.18
C SER A 215 12.35 -17.52 -4.31
N ASP A 216 11.96 -17.05 -5.48
CA ASP A 216 11.80 -15.63 -5.77
C ASP A 216 10.53 -15.07 -5.12
N VAL A 217 9.44 -15.84 -5.09
CA VAL A 217 8.22 -15.48 -4.34
C VAL A 217 8.54 -15.30 -2.86
N SER A 218 9.31 -16.21 -2.26
CA SER A 218 9.72 -16.12 -0.86
C SER A 218 10.65 -14.93 -0.60
N LEU A 219 11.50 -14.58 -1.57
CA LEU A 219 12.39 -13.42 -1.50
C LEU A 219 11.59 -12.12 -1.59
N LEU A 220 10.64 -12.02 -2.53
CA LEU A 220 9.75 -10.87 -2.68
C LEU A 220 8.95 -10.61 -1.39
N TYR A 221 8.41 -11.67 -0.79
CA TYR A 221 7.69 -11.56 0.48
C TYR A 221 8.55 -10.96 1.60
N ARG A 222 9.81 -11.35 1.69
CA ARG A 222 10.72 -10.82 2.72
C ARG A 222 11.08 -9.36 2.49
N HIS A 223 11.20 -8.93 1.25
CA HIS A 223 11.68 -7.59 0.91
C HIS A 223 10.58 -6.60 0.55
N ALA A 224 9.54 -7.01 -0.16
CA ALA A 224 8.48 -6.11 -0.60
C ALA A 224 7.33 -6.01 0.39
N VAL A 225 6.86 -7.16 0.91
CA VAL A 225 5.64 -7.22 1.74
C VAL A 225 5.94 -7.09 3.23
N SER A 226 7.13 -7.42 3.68
CA SER A 226 7.42 -7.60 5.09
C SER A 226 8.75 -7.08 5.54
N GLN A 227 9.07 -5.84 5.24
CA GLN A 227 10.14 -5.21 6.00
C GLN A 227 9.69 -4.97 7.44
N THR A 228 9.68 -6.07 8.18
CA THR A 228 9.64 -6.02 9.64
C THR A 228 10.68 -5.04 10.13
N CYS A 229 10.39 -4.31 11.16
CA CYS A 229 11.38 -3.51 11.87
C CYS A 229 12.44 -4.48 12.35
N ILE A 230 13.54 -4.61 11.58
CA ILE A 230 14.61 -5.52 11.92
C ILE A 230 15.26 -5.03 13.18
N ASN A 231 15.18 -5.88 14.18
CA ASN A 231 16.07 -5.97 15.34
C ASN A 231 16.43 -4.70 16.06
N THR A 232 15.74 -4.52 17.07
CA THR A 232 16.38 -4.21 18.33
C THR A 232 16.61 -5.52 19.10
N LEU A 233 17.75 -6.11 18.94
CA LEU A 233 18.44 -6.84 19.99
C LEU A 233 19.66 -6.07 20.36
#